data_37ddc79fe7c03d7f6ad4ec01bc3238b5
#
_entry.id   37ddc79fe7c03d7f6ad4ec01bc3238b5
#
_cell.length_a   1.000
_cell.length_b   1.000
_cell.length_c   1.000
_cell.angle_alpha   90.00
_cell.angle_beta   90.00
_cell.angle_gamma   90.00
#
_symmetry.space_group_name_H-M   'P 1'
#
loop_
_entity.id
_entity.type
_entity.pdbx_description
1 polymer ?
#
loop_
_entity_poly.entity_id
_entity_poly.type
_entity_poly.pdbx_seq_one_letter_code
_entity_poly.pdbx_strand_id
1 'polypeptide(L)'
;MTRSVLAIAAIALAAPAFAADAPVKPVGDVPLFHEEAAAAGINSVYDGPWEFFVGGGGAAFDCDGSGFPSVFLAGGKNRAKLYVNRSTRGGPLAFEEKPLDIGADPKLLDNVIGAYPIDIDGDGHIDLFVLRVGENLLLKGGPDCTFTLANKECGFDGDAGWTTSFSAEWEKGQKFPTLAIGHYVDRDAPGSPWGTCQDNSLLRPQPGDKPDYSARTPLSPGYCALSMLFTDWNRSGTPSLRVSNDRQYYRGGEEQMWRVEPDKPPKLYTRADGWRHVSIFGMGIAEGDIDGSGYPQYALTSMGDTRLQNLDPDEGGRGEYPVYRDIAVETGATAHIPYTGGDKRPSTGWHSEFADFTNVGLLDLFISKGNLAQMPDFADYDPSNLLIGQWNGKFAEAGDLAGIAGKRTGRGALIADFNLDGMLDILQIDRGSNVALFRNLGALNPGGDPLPTGNWTEIRLVQPNPNRDAVGAHIAVKTGTRTQVRTVEIGGGDASGHAGWVHVGLGTAERAEIRVQWPDGEQSYPYRVFANQFVVVDRTKQQAEYWYPAR
;
A
#
# COMPACT_ATOMS: atom_id res chain seq x y z
N MET A 1 -22.09 -66.61 10.50
CA MET A 1 -21.67 -65.24 10.86
C MET A 1 -21.37 -64.48 9.56
N THR A 2 -22.36 -63.88 8.97
CA THR A 2 -22.29 -63.17 7.68
C THR A 2 -22.15 -61.69 7.98
N ARG A 3 -21.00 -61.07 7.61
CA ARG A 3 -20.78 -59.62 7.69
C ARG A 3 -21.29 -58.97 6.40
N SER A 4 -22.33 -58.17 6.52
CA SER A 4 -22.81 -57.29 5.44
C SER A 4 -21.91 -56.07 5.36
N VAL A 5 -21.30 -55.83 4.19
CA VAL A 5 -20.57 -54.61 3.86
C VAL A 5 -21.57 -53.63 3.23
N LEU A 6 -21.84 -52.55 3.92
CA LEU A 6 -22.59 -51.41 3.34
C LEU A 6 -21.63 -50.61 2.43
N ALA A 7 -21.92 -50.58 1.15
CA ALA A 7 -21.29 -49.70 0.19
C ALA A 7 -21.97 -48.33 0.25
N ILE A 8 -21.25 -47.31 0.69
CA ILE A 8 -21.71 -45.91 0.60
C ILE A 8 -21.37 -45.40 -0.80
N ALA A 9 -22.40 -45.19 -1.61
CA ALA A 9 -22.25 -44.54 -2.90
C ALA A 9 -22.07 -43.01 -2.69
N ALA A 10 -20.88 -42.48 -2.98
CA ALA A 10 -20.63 -41.08 -3.02
C ALA A 10 -21.27 -40.50 -4.31
N ILE A 11 -22.34 -39.72 -4.15
CA ILE A 11 -22.92 -38.96 -5.23
C ILE A 11 -22.02 -37.72 -5.44
N ALA A 12 -21.17 -37.76 -6.47
CA ALA A 12 -20.44 -36.58 -6.93
C ALA A 12 -21.43 -35.63 -7.61
N LEU A 13 -21.81 -34.55 -6.93
CA LEU A 13 -22.50 -33.42 -7.52
C LEU A 13 -21.52 -32.74 -8.49
N ALA A 14 -21.70 -32.98 -9.79
CA ALA A 14 -21.00 -32.24 -10.82
C ALA A 14 -21.49 -30.79 -10.77
N ALA A 15 -20.62 -29.85 -10.33
CA ALA A 15 -20.84 -28.43 -10.49
C ALA A 15 -20.94 -28.13 -12.00
N PRO A 16 -21.86 -27.26 -12.44
CA PRO A 16 -21.94 -26.88 -13.85
C PRO A 16 -20.60 -26.29 -14.28
N ALA A 17 -19.95 -26.93 -15.26
CA ALA A 17 -18.76 -26.40 -15.90
C ALA A 17 -19.19 -25.10 -16.61
N PHE A 18 -18.67 -23.95 -16.15
CA PHE A 18 -18.75 -22.73 -16.91
C PHE A 18 -17.99 -22.94 -18.23
N ALA A 19 -18.59 -22.57 -19.35
CA ALA A 19 -17.88 -22.47 -20.60
C ALA A 19 -16.67 -21.56 -20.36
N ALA A 20 -15.49 -22.02 -20.71
CA ALA A 20 -14.28 -21.19 -20.65
C ALA A 20 -14.52 -19.99 -21.58
N ASP A 21 -14.68 -18.81 -20.98
CA ASP A 21 -14.77 -17.58 -21.73
C ASP A 21 -13.46 -17.40 -22.52
N ALA A 22 -13.55 -16.86 -23.74
CA ALA A 22 -12.39 -16.53 -24.54
C ALA A 22 -11.45 -15.62 -23.73
N PRO A 23 -10.12 -15.70 -23.94
CA PRO A 23 -9.19 -14.83 -23.22
C PRO A 23 -9.57 -13.37 -23.42
N VAL A 24 -9.76 -12.68 -22.31
CA VAL A 24 -10.13 -11.27 -22.26
C VAL A 24 -9.02 -10.46 -22.92
N LYS A 25 -9.36 -9.66 -23.94
CA LYS A 25 -8.39 -8.77 -24.60
C LYS A 25 -8.35 -7.43 -23.86
N PRO A 26 -7.14 -6.85 -23.64
CA PRO A 26 -7.03 -5.53 -23.04
C PRO A 26 -7.76 -4.47 -23.90
N VAL A 27 -8.38 -3.50 -23.23
CA VAL A 27 -9.01 -2.33 -23.84
C VAL A 27 -8.11 -1.13 -23.55
N GLY A 28 -7.24 -0.79 -24.47
CA GLY A 28 -6.26 0.29 -24.31
C GLY A 28 -4.96 -0.20 -23.62
N ASP A 29 -3.85 0.36 -24.04
CA ASP A 29 -2.52 -0.11 -23.64
C ASP A 29 -1.83 0.83 -22.64
N VAL A 30 -2.20 2.13 -22.58
CA VAL A 30 -1.56 3.16 -21.75
C VAL A 30 -2.62 4.13 -21.23
N PRO A 31 -2.71 4.37 -19.92
CA PRO A 31 -3.59 5.40 -19.38
C PRO A 31 -3.05 6.79 -19.70
N LEU A 32 -3.91 7.77 -19.86
CA LEU A 32 -3.57 9.18 -20.01
C LEU A 32 -3.92 9.93 -18.74
N PHE A 33 -2.94 10.56 -18.13
CA PHE A 33 -3.12 11.36 -16.92
C PHE A 33 -3.04 12.86 -17.20
N HIS A 34 -3.84 13.62 -16.45
CA HIS A 34 -3.81 15.08 -16.46
C HIS A 34 -3.56 15.62 -15.06
N GLU A 35 -2.59 16.50 -14.90
CA GLU A 35 -2.25 17.10 -13.61
C GLU A 35 -3.27 18.20 -13.25
N GLU A 36 -3.97 18.03 -12.11
CA GLU A 36 -5.08 18.90 -11.69
C GLU A 36 -4.96 19.43 -10.25
N ALA A 37 -3.85 19.26 -9.53
CA ALA A 37 -3.77 19.59 -8.09
C ALA A 37 -4.24 21.02 -7.77
N ALA A 38 -3.74 22.01 -8.48
CA ALA A 38 -4.14 23.41 -8.27
C ALA A 38 -5.61 23.68 -8.66
N ALA A 39 -6.08 23.09 -9.76
CA ALA A 39 -7.47 23.22 -10.21
C ALA A 39 -8.43 22.48 -9.27
N ALA A 40 -8.00 21.36 -8.70
CA ALA A 40 -8.75 20.60 -7.71
C ALA A 40 -8.76 21.23 -6.31
N GLY A 41 -8.04 22.32 -6.08
CA GLY A 41 -8.01 23.03 -4.79
C GLY A 41 -6.97 22.53 -3.80
N ILE A 42 -6.01 21.67 -4.21
CA ILE A 42 -4.94 21.19 -3.33
C ILE A 42 -3.72 22.14 -3.43
N ASN A 43 -3.33 22.66 -2.27
CA ASN A 43 -2.12 23.47 -2.11
C ASN A 43 -1.36 22.98 -0.88
N SER A 44 -0.47 22.03 -1.07
CA SER A 44 0.33 21.40 -0.02
C SER A 44 1.75 21.18 -0.49
N VAL A 45 2.70 21.62 0.31
CA VAL A 45 4.14 21.49 0.04
C VAL A 45 4.81 20.76 1.19
N TYR A 46 5.42 19.64 0.90
CA TYR A 46 6.32 18.96 1.81
C TYR A 46 7.73 19.52 1.67
N ASP A 47 8.30 20.10 2.72
CA ASP A 47 9.65 20.68 2.69
C ASP A 47 10.27 20.77 4.09
N GLY A 48 11.54 21.12 4.14
CA GLY A 48 12.27 21.37 5.37
C GLY A 48 13.76 21.05 5.26
N PRO A 49 14.51 21.16 6.39
CA PRO A 49 15.93 20.82 6.44
C PRO A 49 16.17 19.30 6.26
N TRP A 50 17.34 18.83 6.61
CA TRP A 50 17.81 17.46 6.34
C TRP A 50 16.84 16.35 6.78
N GLU A 51 16.15 16.51 7.90
CA GLU A 51 15.19 15.53 8.40
C GLU A 51 14.01 15.28 7.43
N PHE A 52 13.76 16.19 6.50
CA PHE A 52 12.67 16.09 5.52
C PHE A 52 13.16 15.78 4.10
N PHE A 53 14.34 15.17 3.98
CA PHE A 53 14.78 14.60 2.70
C PHE A 53 14.16 13.23 2.45
N VAL A 54 13.81 12.51 3.51
CA VAL A 54 13.03 11.27 3.51
C VAL A 54 11.60 11.52 3.97
N GLY A 55 10.69 10.61 3.68
CA GLY A 55 9.26 10.79 3.91
C GLY A 55 8.62 11.74 2.89
N GLY A 56 7.57 12.42 3.25
CA GLY A 56 6.72 13.20 2.34
C GLY A 56 5.58 12.33 1.86
N GLY A 57 4.88 11.70 2.81
CA GLY A 57 3.74 10.84 2.56
C GLY A 57 2.42 11.43 3.02
N GLY A 58 1.40 10.59 3.03
CA GLY A 58 0.05 10.96 3.44
C GLY A 58 -0.89 9.77 3.59
N ALA A 59 -2.18 10.05 3.75
CA ALA A 59 -3.21 9.04 3.85
C ALA A 59 -4.40 9.37 2.94
N ALA A 60 -4.92 8.37 2.22
CA ALA A 60 -6.17 8.46 1.46
C ALA A 60 -7.24 7.58 2.10
N PHE A 61 -8.40 8.12 2.43
CA PHE A 61 -9.46 7.41 3.13
C PHE A 61 -10.79 8.18 3.09
N ASP A 62 -11.88 7.46 3.21
CA ASP A 62 -13.22 8.06 3.33
C ASP A 62 -13.47 8.48 4.78
N CYS A 63 -13.39 9.79 5.07
CA CYS A 63 -13.58 10.32 6.43
C CYS A 63 -14.99 10.86 6.72
N ASP A 64 -15.81 11.08 5.68
CA ASP A 64 -17.16 11.64 5.84
C ASP A 64 -18.29 10.64 5.49
N GLY A 65 -17.93 9.39 5.17
CA GLY A 65 -18.88 8.33 4.79
C GLY A 65 -19.45 8.49 3.38
N SER A 66 -18.90 9.39 2.59
CA SER A 66 -19.36 9.65 1.21
C SER A 66 -18.90 8.61 0.20
N GLY A 67 -17.92 7.78 0.57
CA GLY A 67 -17.21 6.83 -0.30
C GLY A 67 -16.09 7.46 -1.12
N PHE A 68 -16.01 8.78 -1.22
CA PHE A 68 -14.94 9.47 -1.93
C PHE A 68 -13.68 9.60 -1.04
N PRO A 69 -12.50 9.14 -1.48
CA PRO A 69 -11.29 9.27 -0.68
C PRO A 69 -10.89 10.73 -0.47
N SER A 70 -10.81 11.16 0.78
CA SER A 70 -10.20 12.41 1.23
C SER A 70 -8.71 12.19 1.49
N VAL A 71 -7.89 13.25 1.62
CA VAL A 71 -6.45 13.09 1.78
C VAL A 71 -5.90 13.90 2.95
N PHE A 72 -5.08 13.24 3.78
CA PHE A 72 -4.22 13.88 4.76
C PHE A 72 -2.79 13.92 4.20
N LEU A 73 -2.17 15.10 4.14
CA LEU A 73 -0.87 15.31 3.51
C LEU A 73 0.14 15.83 4.52
N ALA A 74 1.29 15.17 4.60
CA ALA A 74 2.42 15.63 5.40
C ALA A 74 2.99 16.95 4.85
N GLY A 75 3.46 17.81 5.74
CA GLY A 75 4.08 19.08 5.37
C GLY A 75 5.58 19.15 5.63
N GLY A 76 6.16 18.16 6.31
CA GLY A 76 7.52 18.26 6.81
C GLY A 76 7.62 19.37 7.84
N LYS A 77 8.41 20.40 7.56
CA LYS A 77 8.49 21.59 8.41
C LYS A 77 7.24 22.48 8.32
N ASN A 78 6.52 22.38 7.22
CA ASN A 78 5.20 23.00 7.09
C ASN A 78 4.18 22.17 7.88
N ARG A 79 3.00 22.77 8.11
CA ARG A 79 1.89 22.08 8.78
C ARG A 79 1.27 21.03 7.86
N ALA A 80 0.98 19.84 8.39
CA ALA A 80 0.18 18.85 7.72
C ALA A 80 -1.26 19.36 7.51
N LYS A 81 -1.89 18.93 6.41
CA LYS A 81 -3.21 19.41 5.98
C LYS A 81 -4.15 18.24 5.67
N LEU A 82 -5.43 18.47 5.94
CA LEU A 82 -6.52 17.59 5.52
C LEU A 82 -7.31 18.26 4.39
N TYR A 83 -7.54 17.53 3.31
CA TYR A 83 -8.40 17.94 2.21
C TYR A 83 -9.56 16.96 2.09
N VAL A 84 -10.77 17.47 2.29
CA VAL A 84 -11.98 16.66 2.13
C VAL A 84 -12.36 16.65 0.67
N ASN A 85 -12.62 15.46 0.14
CA ASN A 85 -13.01 15.29 -1.24
C ASN A 85 -14.42 15.87 -1.50
N ARG A 86 -14.55 16.66 -2.54
CA ARG A 86 -15.80 17.31 -3.00
C ARG A 86 -16.12 16.98 -4.46
N SER A 87 -15.43 16.00 -5.03
CA SER A 87 -15.68 15.52 -6.37
C SER A 87 -17.11 14.99 -6.53
N THR A 88 -17.60 15.00 -7.74
CA THR A 88 -18.81 14.25 -8.13
C THR A 88 -18.39 13.03 -8.95
N ARG A 89 -19.21 12.02 -8.97
CA ARG A 89 -18.90 10.76 -9.67
C ARG A 89 -18.57 11.00 -11.14
N GLY A 90 -17.37 10.61 -11.55
CA GLY A 90 -16.85 10.78 -12.92
C GLY A 90 -16.62 12.23 -13.33
N GLY A 91 -16.74 13.17 -12.39
CA GLY A 91 -16.48 14.59 -12.61
C GLY A 91 -15.03 14.99 -12.44
N PRO A 92 -14.71 16.28 -12.61
CA PRO A 92 -13.42 16.84 -12.25
C PRO A 92 -13.11 16.60 -10.77
N LEU A 93 -11.83 16.42 -10.45
CA LEU A 93 -11.39 16.31 -9.06
C LEU A 93 -11.58 17.65 -8.34
N ALA A 94 -12.10 17.60 -7.11
CA ALA A 94 -12.34 18.77 -6.28
C ALA A 94 -12.09 18.45 -4.81
N PHE A 95 -11.31 19.27 -4.12
CA PHE A 95 -10.95 19.12 -2.72
C PHE A 95 -11.09 20.43 -1.97
N GLU A 96 -11.46 20.35 -0.70
CA GLU A 96 -11.59 21.49 0.19
C GLU A 96 -10.68 21.29 1.40
N GLU A 97 -9.76 22.24 1.64
CA GLU A 97 -8.92 22.20 2.84
C GLU A 97 -9.82 22.36 4.08
N LYS A 98 -9.76 21.36 4.97
CA LYS A 98 -10.44 21.38 6.26
C LYS A 98 -9.44 21.68 7.36
N PRO A 99 -9.58 22.79 8.12
CA PRO A 99 -8.74 23.06 9.28
C PRO A 99 -8.80 21.90 10.29
N LEU A 100 -7.64 21.43 10.74
CA LEU A 100 -7.52 20.38 11.74
C LEU A 100 -7.42 21.02 13.13
N ASP A 101 -8.43 20.77 13.97
CA ASP A 101 -8.36 20.95 15.41
C ASP A 101 -8.32 19.56 16.05
N ILE A 102 -7.16 19.19 16.58
CA ILE A 102 -6.92 17.88 17.20
C ILE A 102 -7.13 17.90 18.72
N GLY A 103 -7.70 18.96 19.28
CA GLY A 103 -7.89 19.10 20.72
C GLY A 103 -6.59 19.24 21.53
N ALA A 104 -5.48 19.63 20.87
CA ALA A 104 -4.14 19.74 21.43
C ALA A 104 -3.36 20.89 20.78
N ASP A 105 -2.08 21.08 21.16
CA ASP A 105 -1.22 22.10 20.54
C ASP A 105 -1.15 21.87 19.00
N PRO A 106 -1.60 22.83 18.17
CA PRO A 106 -1.60 22.70 16.72
C PRO A 106 -0.18 22.54 16.13
N LYS A 107 0.88 22.84 16.87
CA LYS A 107 2.26 22.56 16.45
C LYS A 107 2.58 21.07 16.36
N LEU A 108 1.75 20.22 16.93
CA LEU A 108 1.86 18.77 16.75
C LEU A 108 1.60 18.34 15.29
N LEU A 109 0.96 19.18 14.48
CA LEU A 109 0.78 18.97 13.04
C LEU A 109 1.97 19.46 12.20
N ASP A 110 3.01 20.05 12.83
CA ASP A 110 4.30 20.35 12.20
C ASP A 110 5.24 19.13 12.36
N ASN A 111 6.28 19.03 11.55
CA ASN A 111 7.25 17.92 11.52
C ASN A 111 6.65 16.55 11.14
N VAL A 112 5.55 16.55 10.42
CA VAL A 112 4.89 15.34 9.93
C VAL A 112 5.63 14.80 8.71
N ILE A 113 5.96 13.49 8.75
CA ILE A 113 6.66 12.73 7.72
C ILE A 113 5.66 12.03 6.78
N GLY A 114 4.56 11.52 7.32
CA GLY A 114 3.52 10.79 6.60
C GLY A 114 2.40 10.33 7.53
N ALA A 115 1.46 9.55 7.00
CA ALA A 115 0.37 8.99 7.79
C ALA A 115 -0.18 7.70 7.18
N TYR A 116 -0.77 6.86 8.05
CA TYR A 116 -1.48 5.64 7.66
C TYR A 116 -2.89 5.63 8.27
N PRO A 117 -3.93 5.36 7.46
CA PRO A 117 -5.30 5.26 7.95
C PRO A 117 -5.56 3.88 8.56
N ILE A 118 -6.27 3.82 9.68
CA ILE A 118 -6.59 2.60 10.41
C ILE A 118 -7.76 2.86 11.35
N ASP A 119 -8.74 1.97 11.44
CA ASP A 119 -9.76 1.98 12.51
C ASP A 119 -9.20 1.18 13.70
N ILE A 120 -8.47 1.87 14.60
CA ILE A 120 -7.67 1.21 15.64
C ILE A 120 -8.51 0.69 16.82
N ASP A 121 -9.65 1.32 17.10
CA ASP A 121 -10.52 0.95 18.21
C ASP A 121 -11.83 0.27 17.77
N GLY A 122 -12.05 0.13 16.47
CA GLY A 122 -13.19 -0.56 15.88
C GLY A 122 -14.51 0.21 15.98
N ASP A 123 -14.46 1.54 16.10
CA ASP A 123 -15.68 2.36 16.22
C ASP A 123 -16.31 2.70 14.86
N GLY A 124 -15.60 2.43 13.77
CA GLY A 124 -16.06 2.60 12.39
C GLY A 124 -15.75 3.97 11.79
N HIS A 125 -15.00 4.79 12.48
CA HIS A 125 -14.36 5.96 11.93
C HIS A 125 -12.88 5.64 11.68
N ILE A 126 -12.33 6.09 10.57
CA ILE A 126 -10.92 5.87 10.28
C ILE A 126 -10.09 6.83 11.12
N ASP A 127 -9.18 6.28 11.91
CA ASP A 127 -8.14 6.98 12.65
C ASP A 127 -6.90 7.19 11.78
N LEU A 128 -5.93 7.97 12.26
CA LEU A 128 -4.65 8.17 11.59
C LEU A 128 -3.50 7.85 12.56
N PHE A 129 -2.59 6.98 12.12
CA PHE A 129 -1.25 6.92 12.69
C PHE A 129 -0.36 7.91 11.93
N VAL A 130 0.10 8.97 12.60
CA VAL A 130 0.86 10.06 11.99
C VAL A 130 2.33 9.96 12.37
N LEU A 131 3.19 9.78 11.35
CA LEU A 131 4.64 9.69 11.47
C LEU A 131 5.27 11.08 11.63
N ARG A 132 6.21 11.22 12.56
CA ARG A 132 6.84 12.51 12.82
C ARG A 132 8.34 12.43 13.10
N VAL A 133 9.00 13.55 12.96
CA VAL A 133 10.26 13.82 13.66
C VAL A 133 9.91 14.31 15.06
N GLY A 134 10.00 13.43 16.04
CA GLY A 134 9.52 13.60 17.42
C GLY A 134 8.49 12.55 17.82
N GLU A 135 7.60 12.86 18.74
CA GLU A 135 6.51 11.97 19.13
C GLU A 135 5.52 11.77 17.99
N ASN A 136 5.19 10.53 17.66
CA ASN A 136 4.13 10.18 16.70
C ASN A 136 2.74 10.42 17.29
N LEU A 137 1.73 10.56 16.43
CA LEU A 137 0.38 10.82 16.88
C LEU A 137 -0.54 9.66 16.48
N LEU A 138 -1.40 9.27 17.42
CA LEU A 138 -2.65 8.58 17.13
C LEU A 138 -3.75 9.65 17.13
N LEU A 139 -4.33 9.90 15.96
CA LEU A 139 -5.46 10.80 15.80
C LEU A 139 -6.72 9.97 15.64
N LYS A 140 -7.58 9.97 16.68
CA LYS A 140 -8.86 9.29 16.63
C LYS A 140 -9.81 10.05 15.71
N GLY A 141 -10.35 9.33 14.71
CA GLY A 141 -11.35 9.82 13.80
C GLY A 141 -12.73 9.96 14.45
N GLY A 142 -13.54 10.80 13.84
CA GLY A 142 -14.93 11.01 14.20
C GLY A 142 -15.76 11.47 13.02
N PRO A 143 -17.06 11.74 13.21
CA PRO A 143 -17.92 12.15 12.12
C PRO A 143 -17.41 13.42 11.42
N ASP A 144 -17.77 13.54 10.14
CA ASP A 144 -17.46 14.72 9.32
C ASP A 144 -15.96 15.07 9.27
N CYS A 145 -15.08 14.07 9.19
CA CYS A 145 -13.62 14.27 9.11
C CYS A 145 -13.05 15.09 10.28
N THR A 146 -13.53 14.84 11.49
CA THR A 146 -12.96 15.39 12.72
C THR A 146 -11.93 14.44 13.30
N PHE A 147 -10.89 14.99 13.96
CA PHE A 147 -9.84 14.19 14.58
C PHE A 147 -9.48 14.74 15.94
N THR A 148 -9.17 13.85 16.89
CA THR A 148 -8.70 14.21 18.22
C THR A 148 -7.45 13.43 18.60
N LEU A 149 -6.51 14.04 19.30
CA LEU A 149 -5.30 13.37 19.77
C LEU A 149 -5.65 12.33 20.84
N ALA A 150 -5.38 11.05 20.53
CA ALA A 150 -5.72 9.90 21.34
C ALA A 150 -4.50 9.19 21.99
N ASN A 151 -3.27 9.70 21.86
CA ASN A 151 -2.07 9.05 22.40
C ASN A 151 -2.27 8.61 23.85
N LYS A 152 -2.70 9.52 24.73
CA LYS A 152 -2.92 9.23 26.14
C LYS A 152 -4.06 8.23 26.38
N GLU A 153 -5.12 8.31 25.58
CA GLU A 153 -6.27 7.39 25.72
C GLU A 153 -5.88 5.96 25.34
N CYS A 154 -4.97 5.80 24.37
CA CYS A 154 -4.46 4.53 23.88
C CYS A 154 -3.17 4.08 24.62
N GLY A 155 -2.80 4.69 25.74
CA GLY A 155 -1.56 4.34 26.46
C GLY A 155 -0.29 4.51 25.64
N PHE A 156 -0.33 5.25 24.52
CA PHE A 156 0.78 5.42 23.60
C PHE A 156 1.63 6.64 23.98
N ASP A 157 2.93 6.44 24.18
CA ASP A 157 3.89 7.50 24.58
C ASP A 157 4.43 8.31 23.38
N GLY A 158 3.97 8.00 22.16
CA GLY A 158 4.40 8.64 20.93
C GLY A 158 5.62 8.01 20.29
N ASP A 159 6.32 7.08 20.92
CA ASP A 159 7.53 6.39 20.41
C ASP A 159 8.45 7.36 19.67
N ALA A 160 8.95 8.37 20.40
CA ALA A 160 9.64 9.52 19.85
C ALA A 160 10.92 9.13 19.10
N GLY A 161 11.06 9.64 17.87
CA GLY A 161 12.21 9.38 17.03
C GLY A 161 12.12 10.14 15.71
N TRP A 162 12.87 9.68 14.74
CA TRP A 162 12.67 10.05 13.34
C TRP A 162 11.95 8.89 12.65
N THR A 163 10.61 8.93 12.76
CA THR A 163 9.74 7.83 12.30
C THR A 163 9.40 8.00 10.83
N THR A 164 9.62 6.97 10.05
CA THR A 164 9.53 6.99 8.58
C THR A 164 8.61 5.93 8.01
N SER A 165 8.25 4.91 8.79
CA SER A 165 7.41 3.82 8.32
C SER A 165 6.50 3.26 9.40
N PHE A 166 5.43 2.60 8.95
CA PHE A 166 4.43 2.00 9.81
C PHE A 166 3.76 0.83 9.10
N SER A 167 3.35 -0.16 9.88
CA SER A 167 2.43 -1.22 9.42
C SER A 167 1.63 -1.73 10.60
N ALA A 168 0.44 -2.26 10.34
CA ALA A 168 -0.42 -2.81 11.38
C ALA A 168 -1.11 -4.10 10.94
N GLU A 169 -1.35 -4.99 11.91
CA GLU A 169 -1.96 -6.30 11.69
C GLU A 169 -2.71 -6.75 12.95
N TRP A 170 -3.83 -7.44 12.79
CA TRP A 170 -4.54 -8.08 13.90
C TRP A 170 -4.04 -9.51 14.09
N GLU A 171 -3.16 -9.72 15.06
CA GLU A 171 -2.75 -11.08 15.43
C GLU A 171 -3.97 -11.89 15.89
N LYS A 172 -3.97 -13.19 15.59
CA LYS A 172 -5.10 -14.06 15.90
C LYS A 172 -5.51 -14.00 17.37
N GLY A 173 -6.77 -13.65 17.61
CA GLY A 173 -7.36 -13.54 18.94
C GLY A 173 -7.21 -12.19 19.63
N GLN A 174 -6.54 -11.22 19.02
CA GLN A 174 -6.42 -9.87 19.53
C GLN A 174 -7.65 -9.01 19.16
N LYS A 175 -8.02 -8.13 20.09
CA LYS A 175 -9.11 -7.16 19.91
C LYS A 175 -8.64 -5.91 19.16
N PHE A 176 -7.38 -5.52 19.32
CA PHE A 176 -6.77 -4.35 18.71
C PHE A 176 -5.52 -4.73 17.94
N PRO A 177 -5.09 -3.95 16.97
CA PRO A 177 -3.97 -4.31 16.11
C PRO A 177 -2.62 -4.29 16.83
N THR A 178 -1.70 -5.11 16.39
CA THR A 178 -0.27 -4.98 16.64
C THR A 178 0.28 -3.93 15.68
N LEU A 179 1.03 -2.96 16.20
CA LEU A 179 1.63 -1.86 15.46
C LEU A 179 3.13 -2.09 15.30
N ALA A 180 3.64 -1.94 14.08
CA ALA A 180 5.06 -1.89 13.80
C ALA A 180 5.44 -0.46 13.40
N ILE A 181 6.43 0.12 14.08
CA ILE A 181 6.88 1.49 13.89
C ILE A 181 8.34 1.47 13.49
N GLY A 182 8.65 2.05 12.34
CA GLY A 182 10.00 2.07 11.80
C GLY A 182 10.67 3.42 11.94
N HIS A 183 11.88 3.37 12.47
CA HIS A 183 12.71 4.53 12.73
C HIS A 183 13.89 4.61 11.76
N TYR A 184 14.28 5.83 11.43
CA TYR A 184 15.41 6.13 10.59
C TYR A 184 16.69 6.32 11.42
N VAL A 185 17.35 7.47 11.30
CA VAL A 185 18.57 7.79 12.05
C VAL A 185 18.22 8.27 13.46
N ASP A 186 18.94 7.76 14.46
CA ASP A 186 18.94 8.34 15.79
C ASP A 186 19.71 9.67 15.75
N ARG A 187 18.99 10.77 15.93
CA ARG A 187 19.54 12.13 15.81
C ARG A 187 20.50 12.49 16.94
N ASP A 188 20.39 11.80 18.07
CA ASP A 188 21.20 12.07 19.27
C ASP A 188 22.40 11.11 19.38
N ALA A 189 22.44 10.05 18.58
CA ALA A 189 23.53 9.10 18.58
C ALA A 189 24.60 9.44 17.52
N PRO A 190 25.88 9.49 17.92
CA PRO A 190 26.97 9.68 16.97
C PRO A 190 27.14 8.48 16.04
N GLY A 191 27.56 8.71 14.82
CA GLY A 191 27.82 7.66 13.85
C GLY A 191 28.42 8.21 12.55
N SER A 192 29.20 7.42 11.86
CA SER A 192 29.79 7.77 10.58
C SER A 192 29.40 6.73 9.53
N PRO A 193 29.10 7.17 8.29
CA PRO A 193 29.16 8.53 7.78
C PRO A 193 27.94 9.42 8.13
N TRP A 194 26.76 8.85 8.50
CA TRP A 194 25.49 9.58 8.53
C TRP A 194 24.73 9.48 9.86
N GLY A 195 25.35 8.99 10.92
CA GLY A 195 24.70 8.69 12.19
C GLY A 195 24.49 7.19 12.40
N THR A 196 23.84 6.85 13.49
CA THR A 196 23.46 5.47 13.85
C THR A 196 21.97 5.28 13.61
N CYS A 197 21.56 4.14 13.07
CA CYS A 197 20.15 3.82 12.92
C CYS A 197 19.51 3.52 14.29
N GLN A 198 18.32 4.01 14.51
CA GLN A 198 17.49 3.67 15.66
C GLN A 198 16.85 2.28 15.46
N ASP A 199 16.66 1.53 16.54
CA ASP A 199 15.89 0.30 16.51
C ASP A 199 14.41 0.60 16.21
N ASN A 200 13.75 -0.31 15.50
CA ASN A 200 12.33 -0.24 15.24
C ASN A 200 11.53 -0.76 16.44
N SER A 201 10.24 -0.51 16.46
CA SER A 201 9.35 -0.88 17.57
C SER A 201 8.20 -1.77 17.11
N LEU A 202 7.88 -2.78 17.93
CA LEU A 202 6.64 -3.56 17.83
C LEU A 202 5.81 -3.33 19.09
N LEU A 203 4.58 -2.85 18.95
CA LEU A 203 3.66 -2.58 20.04
C LEU A 203 2.46 -3.52 19.92
N ARG A 204 2.36 -4.45 20.86
CA ARG A 204 1.17 -5.28 21.04
C ARG A 204 0.23 -4.63 22.04
N PRO A 205 -1.08 -4.61 21.76
CA PRO A 205 -2.04 -4.04 22.68
C PRO A 205 -2.05 -4.84 24.00
N GLN A 206 -2.10 -4.16 25.12
CA GLN A 206 -2.30 -4.80 26.41
C GLN A 206 -3.75 -5.31 26.52
N PRO A 207 -4.00 -6.41 27.27
CA PRO A 207 -5.36 -6.91 27.46
C PRO A 207 -6.28 -5.85 28.10
N GLY A 208 -7.44 -5.61 27.49
CA GLY A 208 -8.39 -4.62 27.99
C GLY A 208 -9.54 -4.35 27.02
N ASP A 209 -10.40 -3.39 27.40
CA ASP A 209 -11.54 -2.97 26.60
C ASP A 209 -11.25 -1.77 25.68
N LYS A 210 -10.08 -1.18 25.83
CA LYS A 210 -9.56 -0.09 25.01
C LYS A 210 -8.17 -0.43 24.48
N PRO A 211 -7.73 0.15 23.36
CA PRO A 211 -6.35 0.03 22.91
C PRO A 211 -5.40 0.56 24.00
N ASP A 212 -4.37 -0.21 24.35
CA ASP A 212 -3.33 0.22 25.29
C ASP A 212 -1.96 -0.25 24.78
N TYR A 213 -1.16 0.70 24.30
CA TYR A 213 0.17 0.51 23.73
C TYR A 213 1.29 0.96 24.67
N SER A 214 1.10 0.80 25.98
CA SER A 214 2.08 1.18 27.02
C SER A 214 3.33 0.28 27.04
N ALA A 215 3.29 -0.89 26.40
CA ALA A 215 4.42 -1.80 26.30
C ALA A 215 4.97 -1.88 24.87
N ARG A 216 6.29 -1.85 24.76
CA ARG A 216 7.05 -1.85 23.51
C ARG A 216 8.07 -2.98 23.47
N THR A 217 8.19 -3.66 22.34
CA THR A 217 9.24 -4.64 22.05
C THR A 217 10.16 -4.07 20.98
N PRO A 218 11.47 -3.92 21.22
CA PRO A 218 12.39 -3.45 20.19
C PRO A 218 12.58 -4.51 19.10
N LEU A 219 12.59 -4.07 17.84
CA LEU A 219 13.01 -4.86 16.69
C LEU A 219 14.47 -4.47 16.37
N SER A 220 15.40 -5.13 17.03
CA SER A 220 16.85 -4.85 16.98
C SER A 220 17.60 -5.95 16.23
N PRO A 221 18.58 -5.60 15.36
CA PRO A 221 19.09 -4.24 15.10
C PRO A 221 18.23 -3.47 14.10
N GLY A 222 18.14 -2.15 14.26
CA GLY A 222 17.61 -1.23 13.28
C GLY A 222 18.63 -0.88 12.20
N TYR A 223 18.16 -0.76 10.94
CA TYR A 223 18.99 -0.40 9.79
C TYR A 223 18.43 0.79 9.02
N CYS A 224 17.81 1.75 9.72
CA CYS A 224 17.15 2.93 9.18
C CYS A 224 16.01 2.56 8.22
N ALA A 225 14.94 2.05 8.76
CA ALA A 225 13.75 1.65 8.02
C ALA A 225 13.11 2.84 7.30
N LEU A 226 12.70 2.66 6.04
CA LEU A 226 11.91 3.62 5.28
C LEU A 226 10.55 3.06 4.87
N SER A 227 10.38 1.75 4.86
CA SER A 227 9.09 1.10 4.65
C SER A 227 8.94 -0.15 5.49
N MET A 228 7.71 -0.44 5.89
CA MET A 228 7.33 -1.66 6.62
C MET A 228 6.02 -2.21 6.09
N LEU A 229 5.91 -3.55 6.06
CA LEU A 229 4.69 -4.22 5.63
C LEU A 229 4.52 -5.55 6.35
N PHE A 230 3.39 -5.73 7.04
CA PHE A 230 2.92 -7.05 7.43
C PHE A 230 2.40 -7.77 6.18
N THR A 231 2.89 -8.96 5.94
CA THR A 231 2.58 -9.74 4.74
C THR A 231 2.46 -11.23 5.05
N ASP A 232 1.42 -11.88 4.57
CA ASP A 232 1.26 -13.35 4.60
C ASP A 232 1.94 -13.97 3.36
N TRP A 233 3.28 -13.85 3.31
CA TRP A 233 4.12 -14.21 2.18
C TRP A 233 3.98 -15.65 1.69
N ASN A 234 3.60 -16.57 2.57
CA ASN A 234 3.45 -17.99 2.27
C ASN A 234 2.00 -18.50 2.37
N ARG A 235 1.04 -17.57 2.51
CA ARG A 235 -0.40 -17.87 2.64
C ARG A 235 -0.72 -18.82 3.81
N SER A 236 0.04 -18.71 4.90
CA SER A 236 -0.14 -19.51 6.11
C SER A 236 -1.24 -18.99 7.05
N GLY A 237 -1.72 -17.79 6.84
CA GLY A 237 -2.61 -17.06 7.75
C GLY A 237 -1.88 -16.47 8.97
N THR A 238 -0.54 -16.44 8.95
CA THR A 238 0.28 -15.80 9.98
C THR A 238 1.27 -14.87 9.28
N PRO A 239 1.00 -13.56 9.24
CA PRO A 239 1.85 -12.62 8.56
C PRO A 239 3.21 -12.48 9.22
N SER A 240 4.19 -12.12 8.42
CA SER A 240 5.51 -11.69 8.85
C SER A 240 5.67 -10.20 8.58
N LEU A 241 6.54 -9.52 9.31
CA LEU A 241 6.83 -8.11 9.08
C LEU A 241 8.06 -7.98 8.18
N ARG A 242 7.88 -7.38 7.01
CA ARG A 242 8.96 -7.02 6.09
C ARG A 242 9.39 -5.58 6.33
N VAL A 243 10.70 -5.30 6.28
CA VAL A 243 11.28 -3.97 6.52
C VAL A 243 12.27 -3.65 5.42
N SER A 244 12.08 -2.52 4.75
CA SER A 244 13.03 -1.96 3.79
C SER A 244 13.91 -0.92 4.46
N ASN A 245 15.22 -1.08 4.31
CA ASN A 245 16.24 -0.34 5.05
C ASN A 245 17.18 0.42 4.12
N ASP A 246 17.36 1.72 4.37
CA ASP A 246 18.22 2.60 3.56
C ASP A 246 19.72 2.45 3.88
N ARG A 247 20.07 2.07 5.13
CA ARG A 247 21.43 2.25 5.61
C ARG A 247 22.00 1.06 6.34
N GLN A 248 23.21 1.23 6.82
CA GLN A 248 23.99 0.30 7.64
C GLN A 248 24.46 -0.97 6.91
N TYR A 249 24.19 -1.11 5.59
CA TYR A 249 24.69 -2.25 4.82
C TYR A 249 26.24 -2.36 4.90
N TYR A 250 26.98 -1.24 5.05
CA TYR A 250 28.42 -1.21 5.27
C TYR A 250 28.84 -1.66 6.69
N ARG A 251 27.86 -1.88 7.59
CA ARG A 251 28.04 -2.46 8.93
C ARG A 251 27.35 -3.82 9.09
N GLY A 252 27.03 -4.49 7.98
CA GLY A 252 26.32 -5.75 7.97
C GLY A 252 24.81 -5.62 7.94
N GLY A 253 24.26 -4.39 7.70
CA GLY A 253 22.83 -4.16 7.51
C GLY A 253 22.30 -4.74 6.21
N GLU A 254 21.00 -4.99 6.19
CA GLU A 254 20.28 -5.58 5.06
C GLU A 254 18.79 -5.27 5.17
N GLU A 255 18.05 -5.60 4.12
CA GLU A 255 16.60 -5.76 4.20
C GLU A 255 16.26 -6.82 5.23
N GLN A 256 15.17 -6.64 5.97
CA GLN A 256 14.81 -7.52 7.07
C GLN A 256 13.42 -8.12 6.88
N MET A 257 13.24 -9.30 7.47
CA MET A 257 11.95 -9.95 7.64
C MET A 257 11.87 -10.55 9.05
N TRP A 258 10.78 -10.25 9.74
CA TRP A 258 10.53 -10.69 11.10
C TRP A 258 9.35 -11.64 11.15
N ARG A 259 9.52 -12.78 11.79
CA ARG A 259 8.41 -13.66 12.16
C ARG A 259 7.72 -13.07 13.37
N VAL A 260 6.46 -12.71 13.21
CA VAL A 260 5.60 -12.17 14.27
C VAL A 260 4.47 -13.16 14.49
N GLU A 261 4.60 -13.98 15.54
CA GLU A 261 3.61 -14.98 15.90
C GLU A 261 2.89 -14.56 17.18
N PRO A 262 1.59 -14.84 17.32
CA PRO A 262 0.84 -14.51 18.53
C PRO A 262 1.53 -14.98 19.80
N ASP A 263 1.56 -14.14 20.82
CA ASP A 263 2.12 -14.42 22.15
C ASP A 263 3.61 -14.82 22.18
N LYS A 264 4.34 -14.66 21.07
CA LYS A 264 5.78 -14.93 21.00
C LYS A 264 6.59 -13.65 20.75
N PRO A 265 7.83 -13.58 21.27
CA PRO A 265 8.75 -12.52 20.84
C PRO A 265 8.97 -12.54 19.32
N PRO A 266 9.05 -11.38 18.66
CA PRO A 266 9.38 -11.31 17.25
C PRO A 266 10.77 -11.91 17.00
N LYS A 267 10.93 -12.67 15.91
CA LYS A 267 12.18 -13.33 15.56
C LYS A 267 12.60 -12.93 14.13
N LEU A 268 13.81 -12.37 14.01
CA LEU A 268 14.41 -12.06 12.72
C LEU A 268 14.65 -13.36 11.92
N TYR A 269 14.24 -13.37 10.66
CA TYR A 269 14.63 -14.41 9.72
C TYR A 269 16.11 -14.31 9.42
N THR A 270 16.78 -15.46 9.33
CA THR A 270 18.21 -15.57 9.07
C THR A 270 18.47 -16.44 7.84
N ARG A 271 19.72 -16.57 7.46
CA ARG A 271 20.12 -17.50 6.39
C ARG A 271 19.74 -18.95 6.69
N ALA A 272 19.69 -19.35 7.97
CA ALA A 272 19.24 -20.67 8.39
C ALA A 272 17.73 -20.87 8.16
N ASP A 273 16.98 -19.77 8.12
CA ASP A 273 15.55 -19.75 7.81
C ASP A 273 15.28 -19.52 6.30
N GLY A 274 16.32 -19.55 5.45
CA GLY A 274 16.24 -19.33 4.00
C GLY A 274 16.27 -17.86 3.57
N TRP A 275 16.33 -16.89 4.50
CA TRP A 275 16.42 -15.47 4.14
C TRP A 275 17.76 -15.14 3.49
N ARG A 276 17.72 -14.64 2.25
CA ARG A 276 18.93 -14.21 1.52
C ARG A 276 19.27 -12.78 1.88
N HIS A 277 20.55 -12.52 2.02
CA HIS A 277 21.05 -11.17 2.26
C HIS A 277 20.75 -10.26 1.06
N VAL A 278 20.02 -9.19 1.29
CA VAL A 278 19.73 -8.14 0.31
C VAL A 278 20.22 -6.82 0.87
N SER A 279 21.20 -6.23 0.20
CA SER A 279 21.80 -4.95 0.57
C SER A 279 21.53 -3.95 -0.53
N ILE A 280 20.57 -3.08 -0.29
CA ILE A 280 20.18 -1.96 -1.15
C ILE A 280 20.04 -0.71 -0.29
N PHE A 281 19.91 0.45 -0.90
CA PHE A 281 19.40 1.65 -0.21
C PHE A 281 17.87 1.63 -0.29
N GLY A 282 17.25 0.73 0.51
CA GLY A 282 15.83 0.42 0.40
C GLY A 282 14.95 1.57 0.84
N MET A 283 13.88 1.78 0.08
CA MET A 283 12.88 2.84 0.29
C MET A 283 11.49 2.21 0.45
N GLY A 284 10.66 2.24 -0.60
CA GLY A 284 9.30 1.70 -0.58
C GLY A 284 9.24 0.19 -0.78
N ILE A 285 8.15 -0.40 -0.28
CA ILE A 285 7.74 -1.79 -0.52
C ILE A 285 6.37 -1.77 -1.19
N ALA A 286 6.22 -2.45 -2.33
CA ALA A 286 4.91 -2.79 -2.89
C ALA A 286 4.71 -4.30 -2.89
N GLU A 287 3.52 -4.77 -2.52
CA GLU A 287 3.09 -6.17 -2.59
C GLU A 287 2.07 -6.37 -3.71
N GLY A 288 2.17 -7.46 -4.47
CA GLY A 288 1.16 -7.82 -5.46
C GLY A 288 1.34 -9.23 -6.02
N ASP A 289 0.23 -9.89 -6.35
CA ASP A 289 0.22 -11.15 -7.10
C ASP A 289 0.27 -10.84 -8.61
N ILE A 290 1.48 -10.60 -9.14
CA ILE A 290 1.66 -10.17 -10.53
C ILE A 290 1.63 -11.34 -11.52
N ASP A 291 1.93 -12.55 -11.08
CA ASP A 291 2.00 -13.76 -11.91
C ASP A 291 0.73 -14.63 -11.82
N GLY A 292 -0.25 -14.24 -10.99
CA GLY A 292 -1.49 -14.99 -10.77
C GLY A 292 -1.29 -16.31 -10.02
N SER A 293 -0.19 -16.46 -9.30
CA SER A 293 0.12 -17.66 -8.52
C SER A 293 -0.62 -17.72 -7.18
N GLY A 294 -1.21 -16.60 -6.76
CA GLY A 294 -1.80 -16.41 -5.44
C GLY A 294 -0.78 -16.08 -4.35
N TYR A 295 0.53 -16.10 -4.65
CA TYR A 295 1.61 -15.67 -3.74
C TYR A 295 2.08 -14.27 -4.10
N PRO A 296 2.45 -13.44 -3.11
CA PRO A 296 2.88 -12.08 -3.39
C PRO A 296 4.31 -12.01 -3.95
N GLN A 297 4.49 -11.11 -4.89
CA GLN A 297 5.78 -10.57 -5.28
C GLN A 297 5.95 -9.18 -4.65
N TYR A 298 7.21 -8.74 -4.49
CA TYR A 298 7.55 -7.48 -3.83
C TYR A 298 8.43 -6.62 -4.73
N ALA A 299 7.97 -5.42 -5.04
CA ALA A 299 8.86 -4.40 -5.58
C ALA A 299 9.49 -3.62 -4.41
N LEU A 300 10.82 -3.52 -4.43
CA LEU A 300 11.61 -2.76 -3.46
C LEU A 300 12.32 -1.65 -4.21
N THR A 301 11.92 -0.41 -3.94
CA THR A 301 12.59 0.76 -4.52
C THR A 301 13.88 1.09 -3.76
N SER A 302 14.79 1.73 -4.44
CA SER A 302 16.07 2.12 -3.82
C SER A 302 16.72 3.30 -4.55
N MET A 303 17.84 3.78 -4.00
CA MET A 303 18.78 4.59 -4.76
C MET A 303 19.56 3.66 -5.70
N GLY A 304 19.21 3.68 -7.00
CA GLY A 304 19.74 2.78 -8.02
C GLY A 304 18.68 1.77 -8.49
N ASP A 305 18.98 0.48 -8.37
CA ASP A 305 18.14 -0.58 -8.91
C ASP A 305 16.89 -0.81 -8.08
N THR A 306 15.72 -0.78 -8.70
CA THR A 306 14.52 -1.41 -8.14
C THR A 306 14.68 -2.93 -8.18
N ARG A 307 14.36 -3.61 -7.09
CA ARG A 307 14.30 -5.07 -7.01
C ARG A 307 12.85 -5.54 -7.14
N LEU A 308 12.65 -6.62 -7.88
CA LEU A 308 11.36 -7.31 -7.92
C LEU A 308 11.57 -8.75 -7.45
N GLN A 309 11.12 -9.02 -6.24
CA GLN A 309 11.35 -10.30 -5.58
C GLN A 309 10.17 -11.24 -5.78
N ASN A 310 10.46 -12.44 -6.27
CA ASN A 310 9.53 -13.57 -6.38
C ASN A 310 10.03 -14.74 -5.53
N LEU A 311 9.12 -15.45 -4.87
CA LEU A 311 9.47 -16.70 -4.19
C LEU A 311 10.08 -17.69 -5.18
N ASP A 312 11.21 -18.28 -4.80
CA ASP A 312 11.94 -19.25 -5.61
C ASP A 312 11.37 -20.65 -5.40
N PRO A 313 10.59 -21.20 -6.35
CA PRO A 313 9.97 -22.50 -6.17
C PRO A 313 10.98 -23.66 -6.18
N ASP A 314 12.15 -23.47 -6.79
CA ASP A 314 13.16 -24.52 -6.97
C ASP A 314 14.01 -24.72 -5.72
N GLU A 315 14.09 -23.71 -4.84
CA GLU A 315 14.85 -23.77 -3.59
C GLU A 315 13.96 -23.95 -2.34
N GLY A 316 12.77 -24.53 -2.49
CA GLY A 316 11.83 -24.79 -1.38
C GLY A 316 11.04 -23.56 -0.94
N GLY A 317 10.99 -22.50 -1.79
CA GLY A 317 10.48 -21.19 -1.44
C GLY A 317 8.98 -21.11 -1.16
N ARG A 318 8.17 -21.99 -1.72
CA ARG A 318 6.72 -21.92 -1.48
C ARG A 318 6.31 -22.71 -0.25
N GLY A 319 6.20 -22.02 0.87
CA GLY A 319 5.56 -22.54 2.08
C GLY A 319 6.47 -22.76 3.30
N GLU A 320 7.74 -23.12 3.14
CA GLU A 320 8.62 -23.40 4.29
C GLU A 320 9.63 -22.29 4.58
N TYR A 321 10.23 -21.72 3.52
CA TYR A 321 11.33 -20.75 3.64
C TYR A 321 11.11 -19.54 2.74
N PRO A 322 11.40 -18.31 3.22
CA PRO A 322 11.27 -17.09 2.44
C PRO A 322 12.49 -16.91 1.51
N VAL A 323 12.69 -17.85 0.58
CA VAL A 323 13.74 -17.76 -0.42
C VAL A 323 13.22 -17.00 -1.63
N TYR A 324 13.81 -15.84 -1.89
CA TYR A 324 13.42 -14.98 -3.00
C TYR A 324 14.53 -14.91 -4.05
N ARG A 325 14.12 -14.84 -5.32
CA ARG A 325 14.99 -14.42 -6.42
C ARG A 325 14.55 -13.06 -6.94
N ASP A 326 15.50 -12.27 -7.41
CA ASP A 326 15.23 -10.98 -8.05
C ASP A 326 14.93 -11.21 -9.53
N ILE A 327 13.75 -10.80 -9.96
CA ILE A 327 13.27 -10.94 -11.33
C ILE A 327 13.16 -9.58 -12.06
N ALA A 328 13.64 -8.47 -11.47
CA ALA A 328 13.46 -7.13 -12.02
C ALA A 328 14.04 -6.98 -13.43
N VAL A 329 15.24 -7.53 -13.69
CA VAL A 329 15.89 -7.46 -15.02
C VAL A 329 15.10 -8.26 -16.06
N GLU A 330 14.68 -9.47 -15.72
CA GLU A 330 13.98 -10.35 -16.66
C GLU A 330 12.57 -9.84 -17.01
N THR A 331 11.94 -9.12 -16.07
CA THR A 331 10.60 -8.54 -16.24
C THR A 331 10.61 -7.10 -16.77
N GLY A 332 11.77 -6.43 -16.76
CA GLY A 332 11.88 -5.03 -17.15
C GLY A 332 11.51 -4.02 -16.06
N ALA A 333 11.48 -4.44 -14.79
CA ALA A 333 11.10 -3.59 -13.64
C ALA A 333 12.29 -2.99 -12.87
N THR A 334 13.52 -2.98 -13.43
CA THR A 334 14.71 -2.51 -12.71
C THR A 334 14.68 -1.04 -12.34
N ALA A 335 14.22 -0.17 -13.22
CA ALA A 335 14.07 1.28 -13.01
C ALA A 335 15.32 1.98 -12.42
N HIS A 336 16.53 1.51 -12.74
CA HIS A 336 17.80 1.94 -12.13
C HIS A 336 18.37 3.25 -12.66
N ILE A 337 17.90 3.72 -13.80
CA ILE A 337 18.24 5.02 -14.41
C ILE A 337 16.97 5.68 -14.96
N PRO A 338 16.96 7.01 -15.15
CA PRO A 338 15.86 7.70 -15.84
C PRO A 338 15.60 7.15 -17.24
N TYR A 339 14.34 6.88 -17.54
CA TYR A 339 13.91 6.33 -18.84
C TYR A 339 13.77 7.42 -19.92
N THR A 340 13.76 8.69 -19.51
CA THR A 340 13.71 9.87 -20.41
C THR A 340 14.57 11.00 -19.84
N GLY A 341 14.74 12.08 -20.61
CA GLY A 341 15.48 13.27 -20.17
C GLY A 341 17.00 13.22 -20.36
N GLY A 342 17.57 12.08 -20.74
CA GLY A 342 19.00 11.92 -21.06
C GLY A 342 19.97 11.93 -19.89
N ASP A 343 19.50 12.00 -18.65
CA ASP A 343 20.33 11.81 -17.45
C ASP A 343 20.69 10.32 -17.30
N LYS A 344 21.97 10.01 -17.23
CA LYS A 344 22.45 8.63 -17.14
C LYS A 344 22.92 8.24 -15.75
N ARG A 345 22.79 9.14 -14.78
CA ARG A 345 23.08 8.86 -13.38
C ARG A 345 22.00 7.95 -12.79
N PRO A 346 22.29 7.22 -11.70
CA PRO A 346 21.31 6.34 -11.06
C PRO A 346 20.06 7.09 -10.59
N SER A 347 18.91 6.45 -10.71
CA SER A 347 17.63 6.92 -10.17
C SER A 347 17.56 6.85 -8.65
N THR A 348 16.62 7.60 -8.05
CA THR A 348 16.22 7.44 -6.65
C THR A 348 14.71 7.19 -6.59
N GLY A 349 14.33 5.91 -6.42
CA GLY A 349 12.94 5.50 -6.27
C GLY A 349 12.50 5.52 -4.80
N TRP A 350 11.33 6.09 -4.52
CA TRP A 350 10.72 6.20 -3.20
C TRP A 350 9.48 5.32 -3.08
N HIS A 351 8.30 5.91 -3.08
CA HIS A 351 7.06 5.15 -3.04
C HIS A 351 6.95 4.20 -4.24
N SER A 352 6.47 3.00 -3.99
CA SER A 352 6.06 2.06 -5.03
C SER A 352 4.73 1.43 -4.66
N GLU A 353 3.88 1.21 -5.69
CA GLU A 353 2.58 0.56 -5.51
C GLU A 353 2.19 -0.21 -6.76
N PHE A 354 1.68 -1.43 -6.56
CA PHE A 354 1.04 -2.20 -7.62
C PHE A 354 -0.44 -1.86 -7.73
N ALA A 355 -0.87 -1.41 -8.91
CA ALA A 355 -2.25 -1.06 -9.19
C ALA A 355 -2.60 -1.38 -10.65
N ASP A 356 -3.87 -1.55 -11.00
CA ASP A 356 -4.31 -1.78 -12.38
C ASP A 356 -4.88 -0.49 -12.97
N PHE A 357 -4.00 0.39 -13.45
CA PHE A 357 -4.39 1.69 -14.03
C PHE A 357 -5.09 1.57 -15.38
N THR A 358 -4.94 0.44 -16.02
CA THR A 358 -5.48 0.15 -17.36
C THR A 358 -6.81 -0.59 -17.31
N ASN A 359 -7.21 -1.10 -16.17
CA ASN A 359 -8.38 -1.97 -15.98
C ASN A 359 -8.36 -3.27 -16.80
N VAL A 360 -7.17 -3.71 -17.24
CA VAL A 360 -7.06 -4.94 -18.08
C VAL A 360 -6.97 -6.22 -17.26
N GLY A 361 -6.89 -6.11 -15.94
CA GLY A 361 -6.75 -7.24 -15.03
C GLY A 361 -5.30 -7.66 -14.80
N LEU A 362 -4.32 -6.85 -15.15
CA LEU A 362 -2.90 -7.00 -14.82
C LEU A 362 -2.50 -5.90 -13.84
N LEU A 363 -1.59 -6.21 -12.92
CA LEU A 363 -1.00 -5.18 -12.08
C LEU A 363 0.08 -4.43 -12.85
N ASP A 364 -0.02 -3.12 -12.82
CA ASP A 364 1.01 -2.17 -13.22
C ASP A 364 1.82 -1.79 -11.98
N LEU A 365 2.98 -1.16 -12.15
CA LEU A 365 3.82 -0.69 -11.06
C LEU A 365 4.09 0.81 -11.21
N PHE A 366 3.59 1.60 -10.29
CA PHE A 366 3.97 3.00 -10.15
C PHE A 366 5.16 3.13 -9.21
N ILE A 367 6.13 4.00 -9.57
CA ILE A 367 7.29 4.35 -8.74
C ILE A 367 7.45 5.87 -8.73
N SER A 368 7.26 6.48 -7.56
CA SER A 368 7.58 7.89 -7.35
C SER A 368 9.09 8.09 -7.26
N LYS A 369 9.65 9.06 -8.00
CA LYS A 369 11.10 9.27 -8.10
C LYS A 369 11.49 10.71 -7.85
N GLY A 370 12.67 10.90 -7.26
CA GLY A 370 13.22 12.22 -7.02
C GLY A 370 14.53 12.20 -6.25
N ASN A 371 15.53 12.95 -6.71
CA ASN A 371 16.84 12.97 -6.09
C ASN A 371 16.85 13.68 -4.74
N LEU A 372 17.90 13.40 -3.96
CA LEU A 372 18.33 14.19 -2.81
C LEU A 372 19.29 15.29 -3.27
N ALA A 373 19.05 16.52 -2.85
CA ALA A 373 19.85 17.68 -3.28
C ALA A 373 21.36 17.56 -2.94
N GLN A 374 21.72 16.75 -1.93
CA GLN A 374 23.10 16.48 -1.51
C GLN A 374 23.75 15.27 -2.18
N MET A 375 23.08 14.64 -3.13
CA MET A 375 23.57 13.45 -3.84
C MET A 375 23.80 13.76 -5.32
N PRO A 376 24.88 14.51 -5.66
CA PRO A 376 25.13 14.95 -7.04
C PRO A 376 25.43 13.81 -8.01
N ASP A 377 25.77 12.62 -7.50
CA ASP A 377 26.04 11.44 -8.31
C ASP A 377 24.74 10.73 -8.79
N PHE A 378 23.58 11.16 -8.31
CA PHE A 378 22.27 10.65 -8.71
C PHE A 378 21.57 11.61 -9.68
N ALA A 379 20.58 11.09 -10.41
CA ALA A 379 19.90 11.82 -11.48
C ALA A 379 19.15 13.05 -10.97
N ASP A 380 19.37 14.18 -11.63
CA ASP A 380 18.69 15.45 -11.37
C ASP A 380 17.30 15.49 -12.02
N TYR A 381 17.22 14.96 -13.26
CA TYR A 381 15.99 14.71 -13.96
C TYR A 381 15.65 13.23 -13.83
N ASP A 382 14.71 12.93 -12.97
CA ASP A 382 14.34 11.55 -12.61
C ASP A 382 12.81 11.42 -12.55
N PRO A 383 12.14 11.30 -13.73
CA PRO A 383 10.69 11.20 -13.80
C PRO A 383 10.19 9.90 -13.18
N SER A 384 9.04 9.98 -12.50
CA SER A 384 8.37 8.82 -11.93
C SER A 384 8.06 7.77 -13.00
N ASN A 385 8.15 6.49 -12.66
CA ASN A 385 7.85 5.40 -13.58
C ASN A 385 6.37 5.01 -13.50
N LEU A 386 5.82 4.66 -14.65
CA LEU A 386 4.58 3.89 -14.79
C LEU A 386 4.87 2.66 -15.65
N LEU A 387 5.11 1.56 -15.00
CA LEU A 387 5.46 0.29 -15.63
C LEU A 387 4.19 -0.52 -15.88
N ILE A 388 3.72 -0.56 -17.12
CA ILE A 388 2.48 -1.26 -17.51
C ILE A 388 2.74 -2.76 -17.62
N GLY A 389 1.98 -3.53 -16.85
CA GLY A 389 2.02 -4.99 -16.86
C GLY A 389 1.56 -5.58 -18.20
N GLN A 390 2.31 -6.55 -18.72
CA GLN A 390 2.07 -7.18 -19.99
C GLN A 390 1.68 -8.66 -19.83
N TRP A 391 0.88 -9.18 -20.74
CA TRP A 391 0.44 -10.58 -20.74
C TRP A 391 1.58 -11.62 -20.81
N ASN A 392 2.78 -11.19 -21.17
CA ASN A 392 3.99 -12.03 -21.20
C ASN A 392 4.76 -12.01 -19.86
N GLY A 393 4.20 -11.43 -18.80
CA GLY A 393 4.82 -11.31 -17.47
C GLY A 393 5.92 -10.24 -17.39
N LYS A 394 6.00 -9.34 -18.38
CA LYS A 394 6.94 -8.21 -18.38
C LYS A 394 6.23 -6.90 -18.08
N PHE A 395 7.03 -5.88 -17.84
CA PHE A 395 6.58 -4.50 -17.70
C PHE A 395 7.09 -3.66 -18.87
N ALA A 396 6.28 -2.71 -19.29
CA ALA A 396 6.63 -1.70 -20.29
C ALA A 396 6.56 -0.31 -19.66
N GLU A 397 7.66 0.45 -19.72
CA GLU A 397 7.68 1.85 -19.25
C GLU A 397 6.76 2.71 -20.11
N ALA A 398 5.84 3.41 -19.50
CA ALA A 398 4.86 4.25 -20.19
C ALA A 398 4.67 5.64 -19.56
N GLY A 399 5.41 6.02 -18.54
CA GLY A 399 5.22 7.28 -17.80
C GLY A 399 5.28 8.55 -18.65
N ASP A 400 6.11 8.55 -19.70
CA ASP A 400 6.17 9.66 -20.67
C ASP A 400 4.90 9.72 -21.52
N LEU A 401 4.46 8.59 -22.06
CA LEU A 401 3.23 8.50 -22.86
C LEU A 401 1.98 8.78 -22.02
N ALA A 402 2.00 8.35 -20.75
CA ALA A 402 0.91 8.54 -19.79
C ALA A 402 0.79 10.00 -19.31
N GLY A 403 1.80 10.84 -19.54
CA GLY A 403 1.78 12.25 -19.13
C GLY A 403 2.20 12.50 -17.68
N ILE A 404 2.80 11.52 -17.00
CA ILE A 404 3.31 11.70 -15.63
C ILE A 404 4.80 12.06 -15.56
N ALA A 405 5.52 11.97 -16.69
CA ALA A 405 6.93 12.32 -16.74
C ALA A 405 7.15 13.82 -16.58
N GLY A 406 7.74 14.21 -15.46
CA GLY A 406 8.04 15.59 -15.14
C GLY A 406 9.31 15.72 -14.33
N LYS A 407 9.91 16.93 -14.32
CA LYS A 407 11.03 17.22 -13.41
C LYS A 407 10.47 17.53 -12.03
N ARG A 408 10.25 16.51 -11.22
CA ARG A 408 9.72 16.61 -9.87
C ARG A 408 10.67 15.95 -8.87
N THR A 409 10.50 16.25 -7.60
CA THR A 409 11.25 15.62 -6.50
C THR A 409 10.27 14.78 -5.68
N GLY A 410 9.77 13.73 -6.34
CA GLY A 410 8.76 12.85 -5.76
C GLY A 410 9.24 12.13 -4.50
N ARG A 411 8.29 11.82 -3.62
CA ARG A 411 8.44 11.07 -2.37
C ARG A 411 7.31 10.06 -2.27
N GLY A 412 6.41 10.21 -1.31
CA GLY A 412 5.23 9.39 -1.17
C GLY A 412 4.20 9.59 -2.30
N ALA A 413 3.28 8.65 -2.39
CA ALA A 413 2.11 8.77 -3.27
C ALA A 413 0.88 8.15 -2.63
N LEU A 414 -0.29 8.51 -3.15
CA LEU A 414 -1.58 7.94 -2.83
C LEU A 414 -2.27 7.57 -4.13
N ILE A 415 -2.67 6.32 -4.26
CA ILE A 415 -3.36 5.79 -5.44
C ILE A 415 -4.78 5.42 -5.05
N ALA A 416 -5.76 6.06 -5.68
CA ALA A 416 -7.18 5.80 -5.43
C ALA A 416 -8.02 6.32 -6.61
N ASP A 417 -9.24 5.83 -6.74
CA ASP A 417 -10.27 6.42 -7.61
C ASP A 417 -10.91 7.60 -6.86
N PHE A 418 -10.35 8.80 -7.03
CA PHE A 418 -10.80 9.98 -6.27
C PHE A 418 -12.14 10.55 -6.74
N ASN A 419 -12.59 10.26 -7.95
CA ASN A 419 -13.88 10.71 -8.46
C ASN A 419 -14.88 9.57 -8.72
N LEU A 420 -14.57 8.35 -8.29
CA LEU A 420 -15.42 7.15 -8.37
C LEU A 420 -15.90 6.85 -9.81
N ASP A 421 -15.01 7.01 -10.79
CA ASP A 421 -15.28 6.67 -12.19
C ASP A 421 -14.77 5.28 -12.59
N GLY A 422 -14.06 4.60 -11.69
CA GLY A 422 -13.49 3.28 -11.86
C GLY A 422 -12.11 3.30 -12.51
N MET A 423 -11.44 4.43 -12.52
CA MET A 423 -10.06 4.59 -12.97
C MET A 423 -9.21 5.12 -11.83
N LEU A 424 -8.08 4.49 -11.57
CA LEU A 424 -7.19 4.92 -10.49
C LEU A 424 -6.42 6.18 -10.87
N ASP A 425 -6.47 7.17 -9.98
CA ASP A 425 -5.71 8.41 -10.03
C ASP A 425 -4.43 8.30 -9.19
N ILE A 426 -3.50 9.24 -9.36
CA ILE A 426 -2.24 9.30 -8.63
C ILE A 426 -2.09 10.68 -7.98
N LEU A 427 -2.00 10.74 -6.64
CA LEU A 427 -1.54 11.91 -5.92
C LEU A 427 -0.11 11.68 -5.47
N GLN A 428 0.86 12.37 -6.09
CA GLN A 428 2.28 12.31 -5.74
C GLN A 428 2.65 13.49 -4.85
N ILE A 429 3.29 13.22 -3.72
CA ILE A 429 3.84 14.25 -2.85
C ILE A 429 5.26 14.58 -3.31
N ASP A 430 5.51 15.84 -3.61
CA ASP A 430 6.80 16.34 -4.05
C ASP A 430 7.47 17.14 -2.94
N ARG A 431 8.81 16.98 -2.80
CA ARG A 431 9.57 17.82 -1.90
C ARG A 431 9.90 19.16 -2.54
N GLY A 432 9.57 20.27 -1.84
CA GLY A 432 9.90 21.63 -2.25
C GLY A 432 8.99 22.23 -3.33
N SER A 433 7.92 21.52 -3.71
CA SER A 433 6.88 22.02 -4.63
C SER A 433 5.50 21.56 -4.22
N ASN A 434 4.45 22.11 -4.83
CA ASN A 434 3.09 21.61 -4.63
C ASN A 434 3.00 20.13 -5.07
N VAL A 435 2.17 19.37 -4.37
CA VAL A 435 1.83 17.99 -4.79
C VAL A 435 1.35 17.96 -6.23
N ALA A 436 1.48 16.82 -6.89
CA ALA A 436 0.87 16.57 -8.19
C ALA A 436 -0.32 15.63 -8.02
N LEU A 437 -1.45 15.99 -8.58
CA LEU A 437 -2.65 15.17 -8.64
C LEU A 437 -2.96 14.84 -10.10
N PHE A 438 -2.64 13.62 -10.49
CA PHE A 438 -2.81 13.13 -11.85
C PHE A 438 -4.13 12.37 -11.96
N ARG A 439 -5.15 12.97 -12.60
CA ARG A 439 -6.39 12.28 -12.89
C ARG A 439 -6.24 11.40 -14.12
N ASN A 440 -6.67 10.15 -14.01
CA ASN A 440 -6.74 9.21 -15.12
C ASN A 440 -7.95 9.55 -16.02
N LEU A 441 -7.69 9.83 -17.28
CA LEU A 441 -8.72 10.20 -18.27
C LEU A 441 -9.17 9.03 -19.13
N GLY A 442 -8.61 7.85 -18.94
CA GLY A 442 -8.81 6.69 -19.80
C GLY A 442 -7.59 6.37 -20.65
N ALA A 443 -7.75 5.47 -21.61
CA ALA A 443 -6.67 4.98 -22.45
C ALA A 443 -6.22 6.03 -23.48
N LEU A 444 -4.91 6.15 -23.65
CA LEU A 444 -4.28 7.03 -24.64
C LEU A 444 -4.79 6.72 -26.06
N ASN A 445 -5.25 7.75 -26.74
CA ASN A 445 -5.67 7.68 -28.14
C ASN A 445 -4.96 8.78 -28.94
N PRO A 446 -3.87 8.46 -29.67
CA PRO A 446 -3.11 9.46 -30.39
C PRO A 446 -3.97 10.22 -31.42
N GLY A 447 -4.16 11.53 -31.19
CA GLY A 447 -4.91 12.43 -32.07
C GLY A 447 -6.43 12.43 -31.87
N GLY A 448 -6.94 11.82 -30.81
CA GLY A 448 -8.35 11.83 -30.41
C GLY A 448 -8.56 11.97 -28.90
N ASP A 449 -9.81 11.94 -28.48
CA ASP A 449 -10.15 11.86 -27.05
C ASP A 449 -9.72 10.52 -26.44
N PRO A 450 -9.43 10.44 -25.14
CA PRO A 450 -9.11 9.20 -24.46
C PRO A 450 -10.22 8.14 -24.68
N LEU A 451 -9.81 6.88 -24.83
CA LEU A 451 -10.72 5.76 -24.96
C LEU A 451 -11.12 5.25 -23.56
N PRO A 452 -12.30 4.62 -23.41
CA PRO A 452 -12.61 3.92 -22.18
C PRO A 452 -11.55 2.86 -21.87
N THR A 453 -11.18 2.73 -20.60
CA THR A 453 -10.37 1.61 -20.08
C THR A 453 -11.20 0.32 -20.02
N GLY A 454 -10.60 -0.78 -19.55
CA GLY A 454 -11.33 -2.01 -19.27
C GLY A 454 -12.44 -1.85 -18.22
N ASN A 455 -13.27 -2.89 -18.07
CA ASN A 455 -14.20 -2.97 -16.96
C ASN A 455 -13.46 -3.17 -15.64
N TRP A 456 -14.14 -2.86 -14.53
CA TRP A 456 -13.56 -2.86 -13.20
C TRP A 456 -14.59 -3.28 -12.11
N THR A 457 -14.12 -3.48 -10.91
CA THR A 457 -14.92 -3.52 -9.68
C THR A 457 -14.12 -2.94 -8.53
N GLU A 458 -14.77 -2.17 -7.68
CA GLU A 458 -14.24 -1.68 -6.41
C GLU A 458 -14.86 -2.48 -5.27
N ILE A 459 -14.04 -3.03 -4.39
CA ILE A 459 -14.48 -3.95 -3.36
C ILE A 459 -14.13 -3.36 -1.99
N ARG A 460 -15.12 -3.29 -1.10
CA ARG A 460 -14.91 -2.97 0.31
C ARG A 460 -15.38 -4.14 1.17
N LEU A 461 -14.51 -4.59 2.05
CA LEU A 461 -14.82 -5.63 3.01
C LEU A 461 -15.37 -5.02 4.30
N VAL A 462 -16.30 -5.72 4.92
CA VAL A 462 -16.84 -5.38 6.24
C VAL A 462 -17.02 -6.67 7.03
N GLN A 463 -16.53 -6.69 8.27
CA GLN A 463 -16.79 -7.78 9.19
C GLN A 463 -17.12 -7.23 10.60
N PRO A 464 -17.69 -8.07 11.50
CA PRO A 464 -17.85 -7.69 12.91
C PRO A 464 -16.50 -7.39 13.57
N ASN A 465 -16.49 -6.51 14.56
CA ASN A 465 -15.31 -6.31 15.40
C ASN A 465 -14.82 -7.63 16.05
N PRO A 466 -13.51 -7.78 16.26
CA PRO A 466 -12.44 -6.83 15.94
C PRO A 466 -12.06 -6.83 14.46
N ASN A 467 -11.27 -5.86 14.00
CA ASN A 467 -10.77 -5.73 12.64
C ASN A 467 -11.90 -5.56 11.60
N ARG A 468 -12.68 -4.51 11.75
CA ARG A 468 -13.87 -4.25 10.95
C ARG A 468 -13.60 -4.17 9.44
N ASP A 469 -12.47 -3.61 9.06
CA ASP A 469 -12.09 -3.43 7.65
C ASP A 469 -11.37 -4.66 7.07
N ALA A 470 -11.34 -5.76 7.83
CA ALA A 470 -10.77 -7.05 7.44
C ALA A 470 -9.30 -6.95 6.96
N VAL A 471 -8.46 -6.16 7.64
CA VAL A 471 -7.02 -6.12 7.37
C VAL A 471 -6.43 -7.52 7.52
N GLY A 472 -5.59 -7.94 6.57
CA GLY A 472 -5.09 -9.31 6.44
C GLY A 472 -5.96 -10.24 5.58
N ALA A 473 -7.13 -9.78 5.10
CA ALA A 473 -7.95 -10.58 4.19
C ALA A 473 -7.36 -10.64 2.77
N HIS A 474 -7.59 -11.78 2.09
CA HIS A 474 -7.26 -11.95 0.68
C HIS A 474 -8.53 -12.00 -0.17
N ILE A 475 -8.61 -11.15 -1.17
CA ILE A 475 -9.72 -11.03 -2.10
C ILE A 475 -9.32 -11.69 -3.42
N ALA A 476 -9.90 -12.82 -3.75
CA ALA A 476 -9.72 -13.50 -5.03
C ALA A 476 -10.85 -13.10 -6.00
N VAL A 477 -10.51 -12.46 -7.11
CA VAL A 477 -11.45 -12.05 -8.15
C VAL A 477 -11.20 -12.85 -9.41
N LYS A 478 -12.20 -13.64 -9.81
CA LYS A 478 -12.13 -14.53 -10.95
C LYS A 478 -12.92 -13.99 -12.14
N THR A 479 -12.26 -13.87 -13.28
CA THR A 479 -12.85 -13.57 -14.60
C THR A 479 -12.43 -14.65 -15.59
N GLY A 480 -13.40 -15.37 -16.18
CA GLY A 480 -13.07 -16.49 -17.05
C GLY A 480 -12.19 -17.55 -16.36
N THR A 481 -10.98 -17.77 -16.89
CA THR A 481 -10.01 -18.72 -16.34
C THR A 481 -8.98 -18.08 -15.41
N ARG A 482 -8.96 -16.77 -15.31
CA ARG A 482 -7.99 -16.02 -14.50
C ARG A 482 -8.54 -15.70 -13.12
N THR A 483 -7.69 -15.80 -12.13
CA THR A 483 -7.92 -15.28 -10.78
C THR A 483 -6.84 -14.26 -10.45
N GLN A 484 -7.24 -13.14 -9.91
CA GLN A 484 -6.38 -12.11 -9.36
C GLN A 484 -6.55 -12.10 -7.85
N VAL A 485 -5.49 -11.91 -7.08
CA VAL A 485 -5.57 -11.79 -5.64
C VAL A 485 -5.14 -10.38 -5.22
N ARG A 486 -5.88 -9.80 -4.27
CA ARG A 486 -5.53 -8.56 -3.58
C ARG A 486 -5.53 -8.83 -2.09
N THR A 487 -4.63 -8.18 -1.37
CA THR A 487 -4.57 -8.22 0.08
C THR A 487 -5.09 -6.90 0.64
N VAL A 488 -5.87 -6.95 1.72
CA VAL A 488 -6.21 -5.75 2.50
C VAL A 488 -5.11 -5.55 3.53
N GLU A 489 -4.31 -4.50 3.37
CA GLU A 489 -3.11 -4.30 4.18
C GLU A 489 -2.97 -2.86 4.67
N ILE A 490 -2.21 -2.67 5.73
CA ILE A 490 -1.80 -1.35 6.24
C ILE A 490 -0.27 -1.35 6.33
N GLY A 491 0.36 -0.53 5.51
CA GLY A 491 1.82 -0.46 5.41
C GLY A 491 2.30 -0.34 3.97
N GLY A 492 3.57 -0.63 3.75
CA GLY A 492 4.19 -0.52 2.42
C GLY A 492 4.38 0.93 1.95
N GLY A 493 4.58 1.10 0.65
CA GLY A 493 4.84 2.40 0.04
C GLY A 493 6.04 3.12 0.67
N ASP A 494 6.00 4.45 0.65
CA ASP A 494 6.91 5.34 1.40
C ASP A 494 6.08 6.33 2.21
N ALA A 495 6.05 6.15 3.53
CA ALA A 495 5.36 6.99 4.51
C ALA A 495 3.88 7.30 4.17
N SER A 496 3.25 6.47 3.34
CA SER A 496 1.90 6.70 2.79
C SER A 496 1.05 5.45 2.88
N GLY A 497 -0.25 5.62 3.15
CA GLY A 497 -1.22 4.53 3.18
C GLY A 497 -2.59 4.93 2.66
N HIS A 498 -3.40 3.94 2.31
CA HIS A 498 -4.79 4.15 1.92
C HIS A 498 -5.71 3.14 2.63
N ALA A 499 -6.98 3.48 2.78
CA ALA A 499 -8.02 2.60 3.30
C ALA A 499 -9.33 2.82 2.58
N GLY A 500 -10.07 1.75 2.37
CA GLY A 500 -11.41 1.79 1.78
C GLY A 500 -11.59 0.82 0.63
N TRP A 501 -11.68 1.33 -0.60
CA TRP A 501 -11.94 0.53 -1.77
C TRP A 501 -10.69 -0.20 -2.27
N VAL A 502 -10.86 -1.46 -2.65
CA VAL A 502 -9.83 -2.29 -3.31
C VAL A 502 -10.19 -2.42 -4.77
N HIS A 503 -9.38 -1.85 -5.64
CA HIS A 503 -9.61 -1.82 -7.08
C HIS A 503 -9.18 -3.10 -7.77
N VAL A 504 -10.00 -3.58 -8.71
CA VAL A 504 -9.68 -4.73 -9.58
C VAL A 504 -10.18 -4.49 -10.98
N GLY A 505 -9.28 -4.40 -11.94
CA GLY A 505 -9.62 -4.39 -13.36
C GLY A 505 -10.10 -5.76 -13.85
N LEU A 506 -11.11 -5.76 -14.72
CA LEU A 506 -11.76 -6.95 -15.24
C LEU A 506 -11.58 -7.14 -16.76
N GLY A 507 -10.89 -6.20 -17.41
CA GLY A 507 -10.71 -6.19 -18.87
C GLY A 507 -12.06 -6.02 -19.58
N THR A 508 -12.41 -6.97 -20.46
CA THR A 508 -13.70 -6.97 -21.16
C THR A 508 -14.78 -7.81 -20.47
N ALA A 509 -14.48 -8.38 -19.28
CA ALA A 509 -15.45 -9.23 -18.59
C ALA A 509 -16.58 -8.37 -17.98
N GLU A 510 -17.84 -8.74 -18.26
CA GLU A 510 -19.03 -8.08 -17.75
C GLU A 510 -19.41 -8.54 -16.34
N ARG A 511 -18.77 -9.60 -15.85
CA ARG A 511 -19.04 -10.22 -14.54
C ARG A 511 -17.78 -10.78 -13.95
N ALA A 512 -17.74 -10.82 -12.61
CA ALA A 512 -16.69 -11.48 -11.85
C ALA A 512 -17.28 -12.35 -10.73
N GLU A 513 -16.50 -13.32 -10.27
CA GLU A 513 -16.74 -14.05 -9.04
C GLU A 513 -15.71 -13.62 -7.99
N ILE A 514 -16.19 -13.09 -6.87
CA ILE A 514 -15.37 -12.65 -5.73
C ILE A 514 -15.40 -13.74 -4.65
N ARG A 515 -14.24 -14.10 -4.11
CA ARG A 515 -14.09 -14.91 -2.90
C ARG A 515 -13.17 -14.19 -1.94
N VAL A 516 -13.49 -14.26 -0.67
CA VAL A 516 -12.69 -13.65 0.39
C VAL A 516 -12.20 -14.74 1.32
N GLN A 517 -10.89 -14.79 1.53
CA GLN A 517 -10.31 -15.44 2.70
C GLN A 517 -10.17 -14.38 3.78
N TRP A 518 -10.98 -14.52 4.84
CA TRP A 518 -10.97 -13.61 5.98
C TRP A 518 -9.67 -13.75 6.80
N PRO A 519 -9.32 -12.76 7.63
CA PRO A 519 -8.06 -12.78 8.38
C PRO A 519 -7.86 -13.99 9.30
N ASP A 520 -8.95 -14.62 9.74
CA ASP A 520 -8.91 -15.85 10.55
C ASP A 520 -8.82 -17.14 9.72
N GLY A 521 -8.74 -17.01 8.38
CA GLY A 521 -8.64 -18.12 7.42
C GLY A 521 -9.98 -18.67 6.92
N GLU A 522 -11.13 -18.18 7.43
CA GLU A 522 -12.44 -18.60 6.94
C GLU A 522 -12.65 -18.14 5.49
N GLN A 523 -13.25 -18.99 4.68
CA GLN A 523 -13.56 -18.69 3.28
C GLN A 523 -15.00 -18.22 3.12
N SER A 524 -15.19 -17.15 2.36
CA SER A 524 -16.55 -16.67 2.02
C SER A 524 -17.25 -17.59 1.02
N TYR A 525 -18.56 -17.38 0.89
CA TYR A 525 -19.29 -17.80 -0.30
C TYR A 525 -18.73 -17.10 -1.55
N PRO A 526 -18.90 -17.72 -2.75
CA PRO A 526 -18.60 -17.02 -3.99
C PRO A 526 -19.68 -15.96 -4.28
N TYR A 527 -19.25 -14.70 -4.40
CA TYR A 527 -20.14 -13.59 -4.76
C TYR A 527 -20.02 -13.32 -6.26
N ARG A 528 -21.13 -13.37 -6.98
CA ARG A 528 -21.17 -13.03 -8.41
C ARG A 528 -21.65 -11.61 -8.59
N VAL A 529 -20.82 -10.80 -9.21
CA VAL A 529 -21.06 -9.36 -9.38
C VAL A 529 -20.97 -8.96 -10.84
N PHE A 530 -21.67 -7.88 -11.19
CA PHE A 530 -21.52 -7.22 -12.47
C PHE A 530 -20.31 -6.28 -12.43
N ALA A 531 -19.69 -6.10 -13.58
CA ALA A 531 -18.63 -5.13 -13.77
C ALA A 531 -19.12 -3.68 -13.58
N ASN A 532 -18.16 -2.76 -13.36
CA ASN A 532 -18.36 -1.32 -13.21
C ASN A 532 -19.27 -0.97 -12.01
N GLN A 533 -19.04 -1.72 -10.92
CA GLN A 533 -19.79 -1.57 -9.67
C GLN A 533 -18.87 -1.45 -8.46
N PHE A 534 -19.32 -0.66 -7.50
CA PHE A 534 -18.82 -0.65 -6.13
C PHE A 534 -19.54 -1.74 -5.35
N VAL A 535 -18.79 -2.63 -4.73
CA VAL A 535 -19.30 -3.84 -4.09
C VAL A 535 -18.87 -3.87 -2.62
N VAL A 536 -19.84 -3.96 -1.72
CA VAL A 536 -19.57 -4.21 -0.30
C VAL A 536 -19.79 -5.69 -0.01
N VAL A 537 -18.75 -6.35 0.48
CA VAL A 537 -18.80 -7.73 0.94
C VAL A 537 -18.82 -7.73 2.47
N ASP A 538 -20.02 -7.90 3.03
CA ASP A 538 -20.23 -8.02 4.46
C ASP A 538 -20.15 -9.50 4.86
N ARG A 539 -19.23 -9.85 5.76
CA ARG A 539 -18.99 -11.23 6.22
C ARG A 539 -20.24 -11.90 6.80
N THR A 540 -21.16 -11.12 7.35
CA THR A 540 -22.41 -11.65 7.94
C THR A 540 -23.49 -11.96 6.89
N LYS A 541 -23.29 -11.56 5.64
CA LYS A 541 -24.24 -11.71 4.55
C LYS A 541 -23.78 -12.74 3.51
N GLN A 542 -24.72 -13.44 2.91
CA GLN A 542 -24.44 -14.41 1.84
C GLN A 542 -24.40 -13.79 0.43
N GLN A 543 -24.73 -12.52 0.30
CA GLN A 543 -24.74 -11.79 -0.95
C GLN A 543 -23.98 -10.49 -0.81
N ALA A 544 -23.20 -10.15 -1.82
CA ALA A 544 -22.56 -8.85 -1.91
C ALA A 544 -23.60 -7.77 -2.22
N GLU A 545 -23.39 -6.59 -1.69
CA GLU A 545 -24.27 -5.44 -1.88
C GLU A 545 -23.62 -4.45 -2.84
N TYR A 546 -24.39 -3.90 -3.78
CA TYR A 546 -23.92 -2.80 -4.60
C TYR A 546 -24.07 -1.49 -3.83
N TRP A 547 -23.01 -0.71 -3.85
CA TRP A 547 -23.00 0.61 -3.23
C TRP A 547 -23.00 1.69 -4.33
N TYR A 548 -23.71 2.78 -4.08
CA TYR A 548 -23.84 3.88 -5.01
C TYR A 548 -23.54 5.20 -4.29
N PRO A 549 -22.65 6.06 -4.83
CA PRO A 549 -22.40 7.36 -4.22
C PRO A 549 -23.65 8.23 -4.25
N ALA A 550 -23.79 9.04 -3.21
CA ALA A 550 -24.94 9.94 -3.08
C ALA A 550 -24.82 11.21 -3.96
N ARG A 551 -23.62 11.49 -4.51
CA ARG A 551 -23.31 12.66 -5.32
C ARG A 551 -22.50 12.35 -6.58
#